data_a09bde3e275a9817f7c535b968df0f22
#
_entry.id   a09bde3e275a9817f7c535b968df0f22
#
_cell.length_a   1.000
_cell.length_b   1.000
_cell.length_c   1.000
_cell.angle_alpha   90.00
_cell.angle_beta   90.00
_cell.angle_gamma   90.00
#
_symmetry.space_group_name_H-M   'P 1'
#
loop_
_entity.id
_entity.type
_entity.pdbx_description
1 polymer ?
#
loop_
_entity_poly.entity_id
_entity_poly.type
_entity_poly.pdbx_seq_one_letter_code
_entity_poly.pdbx_strand_id
1 'polypeptide(L)'
;FGGGPEGIDIGDIFEGLFGGRGGMAGGGMGGGGMGGARRGPPPKGANVSYRLQVSFIDAATRANQRITLSDGKTVDLKLPAGLESGQQMRLGGKGEPGPGGNGDAIVTIDIGSHPFYERDGDNIRLDLPIGLSEAVNGAKVKVPTVDGAVMLTVAPGSSSGRTLRLKGKGFTRK
;
A
#
# COMPACT_ATOMS: atom_id res chain seq x y z
N PHE A 1 -17.51 -4.14 -34.46
CA PHE A 1 -17.97 -3.00 -33.67
C PHE A 1 -17.14 -2.95 -32.40
N GLY A 2 -16.14 -2.08 -32.42
CA GLY A 2 -15.23 -1.84 -31.33
C GLY A 2 -15.71 -0.66 -30.47
N GLY A 3 -15.43 -0.71 -29.21
CA GLY A 3 -15.53 0.38 -28.27
C GLY A 3 -14.56 0.11 -27.13
N GLY A 4 -13.32 0.57 -27.29
CA GLY A 4 -12.37 0.62 -26.17
C GLY A 4 -12.57 1.90 -25.39
N PRO A 5 -12.26 1.95 -24.09
CA PRO A 5 -12.37 3.15 -23.27
C PRO A 5 -11.34 4.20 -23.73
N GLU A 6 -11.83 5.38 -24.00
CA GLU A 6 -11.06 6.54 -24.42
C GLU A 6 -10.01 6.89 -23.35
N GLY A 7 -8.76 6.74 -23.75
CA GLY A 7 -7.65 7.31 -23.00
C GLY A 7 -7.76 8.82 -23.06
N ILE A 8 -7.73 9.46 -21.91
CA ILE A 8 -7.63 10.91 -21.79
C ILE A 8 -6.28 11.29 -22.40
N ASP A 9 -6.32 11.92 -23.57
CA ASP A 9 -5.12 12.36 -24.27
C ASP A 9 -4.53 13.56 -23.52
N ILE A 10 -3.38 13.34 -22.90
CA ILE A 10 -2.64 14.37 -22.17
C ILE A 10 -2.22 15.52 -23.11
N GLY A 11 -2.22 15.28 -24.44
CA GLY A 11 -1.97 16.30 -25.46
C GLY A 11 -3.00 17.42 -25.45
N ASP A 12 -4.27 17.08 -25.32
CA ASP A 12 -5.38 18.06 -25.32
C ASP A 12 -5.35 19.00 -24.11
N ILE A 13 -4.88 18.52 -22.97
CA ILE A 13 -4.73 19.33 -21.75
C ILE A 13 -3.56 20.31 -21.88
N PHE A 14 -2.52 19.91 -22.61
CA PHE A 14 -1.33 20.75 -22.79
C PHE A 14 -1.57 21.85 -23.83
N GLU A 15 -2.36 21.60 -24.86
CA GLU A 15 -2.68 22.56 -25.92
C GLU A 15 -3.63 23.66 -25.43
N GLY A 16 -4.56 23.34 -24.55
CA GLY A 16 -5.43 24.31 -23.89
C GLY A 16 -4.71 25.25 -22.91
N LEU A 17 -3.59 24.81 -22.34
CA LEU A 17 -2.82 25.59 -21.38
C LEU A 17 -1.75 26.48 -22.04
N PHE A 18 -1.25 26.09 -23.22
CA PHE A 18 -0.17 26.80 -23.92
C PHE A 18 -0.53 27.33 -25.29
N GLY A 19 -1.68 26.96 -25.88
CA GLY A 19 -2.11 27.29 -27.25
C GLY A 19 -2.82 28.62 -27.47
N GLY A 20 -2.92 29.49 -26.47
CA GLY A 20 -3.56 30.81 -26.59
C GLY A 20 -2.64 31.90 -27.06
N ARG A 21 -2.05 31.80 -28.29
CA ARG A 21 -1.29 32.88 -28.86
C ARG A 21 -1.65 33.13 -30.30
N GLY A 22 -2.41 34.17 -30.52
CA GLY A 22 -2.67 34.68 -31.85
C GLY A 22 -3.65 35.86 -31.83
N GLY A 23 -3.14 37.05 -31.80
CA GLY A 23 -3.95 38.27 -31.90
C GLY A 23 -3.12 39.53 -31.72
N MET A 24 -2.48 39.92 -32.81
CA MET A 24 -1.75 41.18 -33.02
C MET A 24 -2.74 42.32 -33.24
N ALA A 25 -2.52 43.46 -32.61
CA ALA A 25 -2.64 44.81 -33.06
C ALA A 25 -3.35 45.77 -32.10
N GLY A 26 -2.74 46.92 -31.85
CA GLY A 26 -3.43 48.13 -31.44
C GLY A 26 -2.83 48.80 -30.21
N GLY A 27 -2.07 49.87 -30.43
CA GLY A 27 -1.44 50.74 -29.47
C GLY A 27 -2.37 51.39 -28.47
N GLY A 28 -1.83 51.77 -27.34
CA GLY A 28 -2.50 52.53 -26.28
C GLY A 28 -1.51 52.78 -25.15
N MET A 29 -0.88 53.92 -25.21
CA MET A 29 -0.02 54.51 -24.18
C MET A 29 -0.91 54.90 -22.98
N GLY A 30 -0.53 54.56 -21.78
CA GLY A 30 -1.10 55.16 -20.58
C GLY A 30 -1.18 54.30 -19.34
N GLY A 31 -0.50 54.71 -18.31
CA GLY A 31 -0.90 54.44 -16.95
C GLY A 31 -0.13 53.36 -16.21
N GLY A 32 0.83 53.79 -15.35
CA GLY A 32 1.44 52.96 -14.34
C GLY A 32 0.43 52.30 -13.42
N GLY A 33 0.33 51.00 -13.54
CA GLY A 33 -0.34 50.13 -12.59
C GLY A 33 0.71 49.21 -12.03
N MET A 34 1.10 49.44 -10.78
CA MET A 34 1.91 48.55 -9.98
C MET A 34 1.13 47.26 -9.78
N GLY A 35 1.19 46.40 -10.78
CA GLY A 35 0.61 45.05 -10.72
C GLY A 35 1.38 44.26 -9.67
N GLY A 36 0.89 44.27 -8.45
CA GLY A 36 1.35 43.37 -7.41
C GLY A 36 1.26 41.93 -7.93
N ALA A 37 2.37 41.39 -8.36
CA ALA A 37 2.46 39.94 -8.62
C ALA A 37 1.91 39.23 -7.39
N ARG A 38 0.69 38.70 -7.52
CA ARG A 38 0.16 37.79 -6.51
C ARG A 38 1.18 36.63 -6.44
N ARG A 39 2.10 36.75 -5.49
CA ARG A 39 2.99 35.66 -5.15
C ARG A 39 2.06 34.51 -4.76
N GLY A 40 1.98 33.51 -5.63
CA GLY A 40 1.29 32.26 -5.29
C GLY A 40 1.85 31.72 -3.97
N PRO A 41 1.11 30.86 -3.30
CA PRO A 41 1.60 30.27 -2.06
C PRO A 41 2.99 29.66 -2.32
N PRO A 42 3.93 29.82 -1.38
CA PRO A 42 5.27 29.32 -1.55
C PRO A 42 5.24 27.80 -1.81
N PRO A 43 6.13 27.26 -2.65
CA PRO A 43 6.13 25.84 -3.00
C PRO A 43 6.43 24.98 -1.77
N LYS A 44 5.73 23.86 -1.65
CA LYS A 44 6.04 22.83 -0.64
C LYS A 44 7.37 22.18 -0.95
N GLY A 45 7.99 21.58 0.06
CA GLY A 45 9.19 20.77 -0.09
C GLY A 45 8.96 19.55 -0.99
N ALA A 46 10.05 18.90 -1.41
CA ALA A 46 9.99 17.72 -2.24
C ALA A 46 9.37 16.53 -1.50
N ASN A 47 8.71 15.66 -2.27
CA ASN A 47 8.23 14.39 -1.73
C ASN A 47 9.40 13.40 -1.65
N VAL A 48 9.43 12.58 -0.62
CA VAL A 48 10.46 11.56 -0.40
C VAL A 48 9.82 10.18 -0.46
N SER A 49 10.44 9.27 -1.20
CA SER A 49 9.96 7.89 -1.31
C SER A 49 10.76 6.98 -0.38
N TYR A 50 10.05 6.16 0.37
CA TYR A 50 10.60 5.14 1.25
C TYR A 50 10.11 3.77 0.83
N ARG A 51 10.93 2.74 1.07
CA ARG A 51 10.54 1.34 0.92
C ARG A 51 10.59 0.68 2.29
N LEU A 52 9.48 0.09 2.70
CA LEU A 52 9.33 -0.60 3.98
C LEU A 52 9.10 -2.08 3.72
N GLN A 53 10.01 -2.92 4.19
CA GLN A 53 9.80 -4.36 4.23
C GLN A 53 9.06 -4.74 5.50
N VAL A 54 7.95 -5.44 5.32
CA VAL A 54 7.09 -5.91 6.41
C VAL A 54 7.07 -7.43 6.39
N SER A 55 7.18 -8.08 7.55
CA SER A 55 7.05 -9.52 7.63
C SER A 55 5.63 -9.96 7.26
N PHE A 56 5.48 -11.19 6.76
CA PHE A 56 4.17 -11.75 6.43
C PHE A 56 3.21 -11.72 7.62
N ILE A 57 3.72 -12.08 8.80
CA ILE A 57 2.94 -12.12 10.05
C ILE A 57 2.48 -10.71 10.45
N ASP A 58 3.38 -9.72 10.41
CA ASP A 58 3.05 -8.34 10.76
C ASP A 58 2.01 -7.74 9.78
N ALA A 59 2.11 -8.08 8.49
CA ALA A 59 1.13 -7.66 7.51
C ALA A 59 -0.25 -8.30 7.77
N ALA A 60 -0.29 -9.58 8.13
CA ALA A 60 -1.53 -10.31 8.42
C ALA A 60 -2.19 -9.83 9.70
N THR A 61 -1.43 -9.56 10.77
CA THR A 61 -1.91 -9.10 12.07
C THR A 61 -2.05 -7.58 12.18
N ARG A 62 -1.65 -6.84 11.15
CA ARG A 62 -1.62 -5.36 11.12
C ARG A 62 -0.79 -4.76 12.26
N ALA A 63 0.35 -5.35 12.53
CA ALA A 63 1.27 -4.83 13.54
C ALA A 63 1.76 -3.44 13.14
N ASN A 64 1.83 -2.52 14.12
CA ASN A 64 2.38 -1.20 13.88
C ASN A 64 3.85 -1.31 13.46
N GLN A 65 4.21 -0.65 12.37
CA GLN A 65 5.58 -0.59 11.88
C GLN A 65 6.19 0.76 12.22
N ARG A 66 7.45 0.74 12.57
CA ARG A 66 8.20 1.95 12.88
C ARG A 66 9.20 2.22 11.76
N ILE A 67 9.10 3.41 11.16
CA ILE A 67 10.02 3.85 10.12
C ILE A 67 10.79 5.09 10.59
N THR A 68 12.08 5.16 10.25
CA THR A 68 12.90 6.34 10.46
C THR A 68 13.00 7.10 9.14
N LEU A 69 12.60 8.36 9.18
CA LEU A 69 12.64 9.27 8.05
C LEU A 69 14.05 9.84 7.85
N SER A 70 14.30 10.45 6.69
CA SER A 70 15.59 11.09 6.36
C SER A 70 15.97 12.23 7.30
N ASP A 71 14.99 12.85 7.97
CA ASP A 71 15.18 13.87 8.99
C ASP A 71 15.52 13.30 10.38
N GLY A 72 15.70 11.99 10.50
CA GLY A 72 16.00 11.28 11.75
C GLY A 72 14.78 11.07 12.66
N LYS A 73 13.61 11.55 12.27
CA LYS A 73 12.39 11.34 13.05
C LYS A 73 11.82 9.95 12.80
N THR A 74 11.35 9.34 13.86
CA THR A 74 10.69 8.05 13.81
C THR A 74 9.18 8.23 13.78
N VAL A 75 8.49 7.54 12.87
CA VAL A 75 7.05 7.57 12.71
C VAL A 75 6.49 6.16 12.83
N ASP A 76 5.45 6.00 13.65
CA ASP A 76 4.71 4.75 13.74
C ASP A 76 3.65 4.70 12.64
N LEU A 77 3.75 3.69 11.79
CA LEU A 77 2.87 3.45 10.66
C LEU A 77 1.89 2.33 11.00
N LYS A 78 0.61 2.63 10.93
CA LYS A 78 -0.45 1.61 11.05
C LYS A 78 -0.70 0.98 9.70
N LEU A 79 -0.56 -0.34 9.62
CA LEU A 79 -0.84 -1.07 8.40
C LEU A 79 -2.36 -1.15 8.14
N PRO A 80 -2.82 -0.86 6.92
CA PRO A 80 -4.23 -0.98 6.58
C PRO A 80 -4.68 -2.44 6.52
N ALA A 81 -5.98 -2.66 6.62
CA ALA A 81 -6.57 -3.98 6.42
C ALA A 81 -6.43 -4.41 4.94
N GLY A 82 -6.14 -5.69 4.69
CA GLY A 82 -6.00 -6.21 3.34
C GLY A 82 -4.78 -5.70 2.58
N LEU A 83 -3.74 -5.26 3.29
CA LEU A 83 -2.51 -4.74 2.71
C LEU A 83 -1.94 -5.71 1.66
N GLU A 84 -1.57 -5.17 0.50
CA GLU A 84 -0.91 -5.91 -0.58
C GLU A 84 0.54 -5.44 -0.75
N SER A 85 1.39 -6.37 -1.23
CA SER A 85 2.78 -6.01 -1.55
C SER A 85 2.82 -5.02 -2.71
N GLY A 86 3.70 -4.00 -2.59
CA GLY A 86 3.77 -2.90 -3.55
C GLY A 86 2.77 -1.77 -3.30
N GLN A 87 1.91 -1.87 -2.31
CA GLN A 87 0.98 -0.81 -1.97
C GLN A 87 1.70 0.41 -1.42
N GLN A 88 1.29 1.59 -1.88
CA GLN A 88 1.86 2.86 -1.44
C GLN A 88 0.98 3.54 -0.40
N MET A 89 1.61 4.07 0.63
CA MET A 89 0.98 4.89 1.65
C MET A 89 1.61 6.28 1.65
N ARG A 90 0.76 7.31 1.68
CA ARG A 90 1.20 8.70 1.75
C ARG A 90 1.12 9.21 3.19
N LEU A 91 2.24 9.73 3.67
CA LEU A 91 2.35 10.39 4.96
C LEU A 91 2.49 11.89 4.74
N GLY A 92 1.42 12.63 5.00
CA GLY A 92 1.38 14.08 4.77
C GLY A 92 2.40 14.84 5.64
N GLY A 93 3.13 15.77 5.03
CA GLY A 93 4.08 16.64 5.72
C GLY A 93 5.33 15.95 6.27
N LYS A 94 5.65 14.75 5.76
CA LYS A 94 6.81 13.94 6.17
C LYS A 94 7.90 13.85 5.10
N GLY A 95 7.78 14.64 4.03
CA GLY A 95 8.81 14.85 3.03
C GLY A 95 9.82 15.92 3.42
N GLU A 96 10.55 16.44 2.44
CA GLU A 96 11.55 17.48 2.67
C GLU A 96 10.92 18.82 3.08
N PRO A 97 11.61 19.62 3.90
CA PRO A 97 11.15 20.96 4.27
C PRO A 97 11.21 21.89 3.07
N GLY A 98 10.20 22.73 2.91
CA GLY A 98 10.14 23.76 1.89
C GLY A 98 9.53 25.06 2.42
N PRO A 99 9.66 26.17 1.70
CA PRO A 99 9.17 27.48 2.13
C PRO A 99 7.64 27.54 2.29
N GLY A 100 6.90 26.67 1.63
CA GLY A 100 5.44 26.52 1.75
C GLY A 100 4.98 25.37 2.62
N GLY A 101 5.88 24.78 3.40
CA GLY A 101 5.65 23.61 4.24
C GLY A 101 6.40 22.37 3.74
N ASN A 102 6.37 21.32 4.53
CA ASN A 102 7.03 20.06 4.16
C ASN A 102 6.28 19.38 3.01
N GLY A 103 7.03 18.68 2.16
CA GLY A 103 6.50 17.71 1.20
C GLY A 103 5.90 16.50 1.92
N ASP A 104 5.54 15.47 1.16
CA ASP A 104 4.98 14.24 1.72
C ASP A 104 5.97 13.09 1.60
N ALA A 105 5.87 12.13 2.51
CA ALA A 105 6.57 10.86 2.38
C ALA A 105 5.64 9.82 1.73
N ILE A 106 6.16 9.14 0.70
CA ILE A 106 5.48 8.04 0.02
C ILE A 106 6.18 6.75 0.45
N VAL A 107 5.48 5.92 1.20
CA VAL A 107 6.00 4.65 1.69
C VAL A 107 5.45 3.51 0.85
N THR A 108 6.32 2.83 0.11
CA THR A 108 5.98 1.61 -0.61
C THR A 108 6.22 0.41 0.32
N ILE A 109 5.21 -0.41 0.50
CA ILE A 109 5.25 -1.54 1.42
C ILE A 109 5.50 -2.81 0.62
N ASP A 110 6.57 -3.53 0.97
CA ASP A 110 6.90 -4.83 0.42
C ASP A 110 6.67 -5.89 1.51
N ILE A 111 5.77 -6.85 1.25
CA ILE A 111 5.51 -7.95 2.18
C ILE A 111 6.47 -9.08 1.85
N GLY A 112 7.27 -9.48 2.83
CA GLY A 112 8.17 -10.61 2.71
C GLY A 112 7.40 -11.94 2.58
N SER A 113 7.99 -12.91 1.86
CA SER A 113 7.48 -14.28 1.82
C SER A 113 7.73 -14.97 3.16
N HIS A 114 6.90 -15.97 3.49
CA HIS A 114 7.06 -16.79 4.67
C HIS A 114 7.29 -18.26 4.27
N PRO A 115 8.17 -19.01 4.93
CA PRO A 115 8.47 -20.39 4.53
C PRO A 115 7.29 -21.36 4.67
N PHE A 116 6.32 -21.05 5.54
CA PHE A 116 5.18 -21.94 5.82
C PHE A 116 3.84 -21.36 5.38
N TYR A 117 3.72 -20.05 5.24
CA TYR A 117 2.46 -19.39 4.90
C TYR A 117 2.48 -18.89 3.47
N GLU A 118 1.43 -19.22 2.74
CA GLU A 118 1.15 -18.66 1.42
C GLU A 118 -0.11 -17.80 1.47
N ARG A 119 -0.07 -16.68 0.80
CA ARG A 119 -1.22 -15.81 0.68
C ARG A 119 -2.07 -16.20 -0.53
N ASP A 120 -3.36 -16.38 -0.29
CA ASP A 120 -4.37 -16.61 -1.33
C ASP A 120 -5.51 -15.61 -1.15
N GLY A 121 -5.34 -14.42 -1.73
CA GLY A 121 -6.23 -13.28 -1.51
C GLY A 121 -6.23 -12.83 -0.05
N ASP A 122 -7.37 -12.99 0.63
CA ASP A 122 -7.51 -12.72 2.06
C ASP A 122 -7.27 -13.95 2.94
N ASN A 123 -7.09 -15.13 2.30
CA ASN A 123 -6.83 -16.36 3.01
C ASN A 123 -5.32 -16.58 3.17
N ILE A 124 -4.97 -17.37 4.17
CA ILE A 124 -3.61 -17.88 4.38
C ILE A 124 -3.67 -19.38 4.22
N ARG A 125 -2.84 -19.93 3.34
CA ARG A 125 -2.63 -21.36 3.16
C ARG A 125 -1.41 -21.80 3.94
N LEU A 126 -1.51 -23.00 4.47
CA LEU A 126 -0.42 -23.67 5.18
C LEU A 126 -0.52 -25.18 4.89
N ASP A 127 0.57 -25.76 4.46
CA ASP A 127 0.68 -27.21 4.37
C ASP A 127 1.14 -27.75 5.71
N LEU A 128 0.26 -28.53 6.34
CA LEU A 128 0.49 -29.10 7.66
C LEU A 128 0.91 -30.59 7.51
N PRO A 129 2.17 -30.94 7.76
CA PRO A 129 2.57 -32.34 7.81
C PRO A 129 1.99 -33.03 9.06
N ILE A 130 1.34 -34.17 8.87
CA ILE A 130 0.82 -35.01 9.93
C ILE A 130 1.37 -36.44 9.79
N GLY A 131 1.47 -37.13 10.90
CA GLY A 131 1.88 -38.53 10.90
C GLY A 131 0.79 -39.45 10.37
N LEU A 132 1.20 -40.64 9.85
CA LEU A 132 0.24 -41.60 9.32
C LEU A 132 -0.73 -42.09 10.40
N SER A 133 -0.27 -42.30 11.63
CA SER A 133 -1.12 -42.68 12.77
C SER A 133 -2.17 -41.61 13.10
N GLU A 134 -1.82 -40.33 12.99
CA GLU A 134 -2.71 -39.22 13.21
C GLU A 134 -3.78 -39.11 12.11
N ALA A 135 -3.39 -39.41 10.87
CA ALA A 135 -4.31 -39.43 9.74
C ALA A 135 -5.32 -40.59 9.83
N VAL A 136 -4.87 -41.77 10.23
CA VAL A 136 -5.70 -43.00 10.31
C VAL A 136 -6.64 -42.96 11.50
N ASN A 137 -6.11 -42.68 12.68
CA ASN A 137 -6.89 -42.74 13.95
C ASN A 137 -7.62 -41.42 14.24
N GLY A 138 -7.26 -40.35 13.56
CA GLY A 138 -7.64 -39.01 13.93
C GLY A 138 -6.83 -38.48 15.10
N ALA A 139 -6.59 -37.18 15.11
CA ALA A 139 -5.84 -36.53 16.19
C ALA A 139 -6.22 -35.07 16.34
N LYS A 140 -5.90 -34.51 17.50
CA LYS A 140 -5.87 -33.06 17.70
C LYS A 140 -4.43 -32.59 17.47
N VAL A 141 -4.23 -31.84 16.39
CA VAL A 141 -2.92 -31.32 16.01
C VAL A 141 -2.85 -29.81 16.25
N LYS A 142 -1.69 -29.35 16.68
CA LYS A 142 -1.45 -27.93 16.92
C LYS A 142 -1.02 -27.28 15.60
N VAL A 143 -1.83 -26.37 15.08
CA VAL A 143 -1.58 -25.65 13.84
C VAL A 143 -1.07 -24.26 14.17
N PRO A 144 0.11 -23.85 13.70
CA PRO A 144 0.56 -22.48 13.82
C PRO A 144 -0.29 -21.58 12.92
N THR A 145 -0.75 -20.47 13.46
CA THR A 145 -1.42 -19.41 12.69
C THR A 145 -0.75 -18.06 12.96
N VAL A 146 -1.03 -17.06 12.14
CA VAL A 146 -0.45 -15.72 12.31
C VAL A 146 -0.80 -15.06 13.66
N ASP A 147 -1.93 -15.44 14.26
CA ASP A 147 -2.36 -14.95 15.58
C ASP A 147 -1.97 -15.87 16.75
N GLY A 148 -1.20 -16.92 16.48
CA GLY A 148 -0.83 -17.93 17.46
C GLY A 148 -1.30 -19.34 17.06
N ALA A 149 -1.00 -20.31 17.89
CA ALA A 149 -1.31 -21.70 17.58
C ALA A 149 -2.76 -22.05 17.95
N VAL A 150 -3.41 -22.85 17.10
CA VAL A 150 -4.79 -23.32 17.26
C VAL A 150 -4.80 -24.84 17.20
N MET A 151 -5.63 -25.48 18.04
CA MET A 151 -5.84 -26.92 17.97
C MET A 151 -6.87 -27.24 16.88
N LEU A 152 -6.47 -28.09 15.94
CA LEU A 152 -7.30 -28.59 14.86
C LEU A 152 -7.54 -30.08 15.04
N THR A 153 -8.80 -30.50 14.90
CA THR A 153 -9.14 -31.92 14.92
C THR A 153 -9.09 -32.49 13.51
N VAL A 154 -8.21 -33.45 13.30
CA VAL A 154 -8.15 -34.24 12.08
C VAL A 154 -9.06 -35.45 12.24
N ALA A 155 -9.98 -35.63 11.29
CA ALA A 155 -10.90 -36.77 11.33
C ALA A 155 -10.16 -38.08 11.02
N PRO A 156 -10.56 -39.20 11.60
CA PRO A 156 -10.02 -40.51 11.25
C PRO A 156 -10.20 -40.81 9.75
N GLY A 157 -9.21 -41.46 9.15
CA GLY A 157 -9.24 -41.80 7.73
C GLY A 157 -9.01 -40.59 6.80
N SER A 158 -8.38 -39.52 7.30
CA SER A 158 -8.04 -38.36 6.47
C SER A 158 -6.95 -38.71 5.48
N SER A 159 -7.15 -38.33 4.21
CA SER A 159 -6.16 -38.49 3.14
C SER A 159 -5.31 -37.23 2.96
N SER A 160 -4.14 -37.42 2.36
CA SER A 160 -3.26 -36.30 1.98
C SER A 160 -3.97 -35.36 0.99
N GLY A 161 -3.69 -34.05 1.10
CA GLY A 161 -4.29 -33.02 0.25
C GLY A 161 -5.68 -32.57 0.70
N ARG A 162 -6.20 -33.10 1.81
CA ARG A 162 -7.49 -32.63 2.37
C ARG A 162 -7.36 -31.22 2.92
N THR A 163 -8.18 -30.31 2.45
CA THR A 163 -8.19 -28.91 2.92
C THR A 163 -9.14 -28.75 4.09
N LEU A 164 -8.65 -28.21 5.20
CA LEU A 164 -9.43 -27.82 6.37
C LEU A 164 -9.42 -26.30 6.52
N ARG A 165 -10.55 -25.69 6.87
CA ARG A 165 -10.67 -24.25 6.99
C ARG A 165 -10.78 -23.81 8.44
N LEU A 166 -9.86 -22.91 8.84
CA LEU A 166 -9.93 -22.18 10.10
C LEU A 166 -10.51 -20.79 9.86
N LYS A 167 -11.70 -20.54 10.39
CA LYS A 167 -12.35 -19.22 10.23
C LYS A 167 -11.61 -18.15 11.04
N GLY A 168 -11.48 -16.95 10.47
CA GLY A 168 -10.92 -15.78 11.16
C GLY A 168 -9.41 -15.82 11.38
N LYS A 169 -8.68 -16.69 10.66
CA LYS A 169 -7.21 -16.85 10.76
C LYS A 169 -6.47 -16.43 9.48
N GLY A 170 -7.14 -15.73 8.58
CA GLY A 170 -6.55 -15.12 7.39
C GLY A 170 -6.11 -13.67 7.63
N PHE A 171 -5.88 -12.94 6.53
CA PHE A 171 -5.65 -11.50 6.60
C PHE A 171 -6.90 -10.80 7.12
N THR A 172 -6.70 -9.88 8.06
CA THR A 172 -7.82 -9.14 8.62
C THR A 172 -8.44 -8.24 7.55
N ARG A 173 -9.70 -8.49 7.23
CA ARG A 173 -10.54 -7.57 6.46
C ARG A 173 -11.18 -6.55 7.40
N LYS A 174 -11.56 -5.41 6.82
CA LYS A 174 -12.29 -4.37 7.53
C LYS A 174 -13.56 -4.92 8.19
#